data_b95e01425ff3efdee79cb33e2515b44b
#
_entry.id   b95e01425ff3efdee79cb33e2515b44b
#
_cell.length_a   1.000
_cell.length_b   1.000
_cell.length_c   1.000
_cell.angle_alpha   90.00
_cell.angle_beta   90.00
_cell.angle_gamma   90.00
#
_symmetry.space_group_name_H-M   'P 1'
#
loop_
_entity.id
_entity.type
_entity.pdbx_description
1 polymer ?
#
loop_
_entity_poly.entity_id
_entity_poly.type
_entity_poly.pdbx_seq_one_letter_code
_entity_poly.pdbx_strand_id
1 'polypeptide(L)'
;MLKEVETEYVAGLTLGADPLVSGVSLVSALDGRLVNALIIRKEPKGYGTASQIEGQLPVKGSKITVLEDVVTTGGSSIKAVNVLRDQGYVVDRVVSIVDRQEGGKDAMIEANLELRSLFTIEDLSK
;
A
#
# COMPACT_ATOMS: atom_id res chain seq x y z
N MET A 1 0.69 5.29 13.44
CA MET A 1 1.24 5.84 12.18
C MET A 1 0.15 6.25 11.20
N LEU A 2 -0.78 5.38 10.85
CA LEU A 2 -1.86 5.71 9.89
C LEU A 2 -2.83 6.76 10.40
N LYS A 3 -2.94 6.96 11.71
CA LYS A 3 -3.76 8.04 12.29
C LYS A 3 -3.23 9.42 11.93
N GLU A 4 -1.93 9.54 11.66
CA GLU A 4 -1.29 10.78 11.25
C GLU A 4 -1.43 11.03 9.74
N VAL A 5 -1.91 10.03 9.02
CA VAL A 5 -2.06 10.05 7.56
C VAL A 5 -3.54 10.03 7.23
N GLU A 6 -4.01 11.09 6.57
CA GLU A 6 -5.38 11.12 6.06
C GLU A 6 -5.49 10.14 4.89
N THR A 7 -6.21 9.05 5.11
CA THR A 7 -6.50 8.10 4.04
C THR A 7 -7.84 7.42 4.30
N GLU A 8 -8.62 7.25 3.26
CA GLU A 8 -9.90 6.53 3.31
C GLU A 8 -9.78 5.12 2.74
N TYR A 9 -8.71 4.86 2.01
CA TYR A 9 -8.48 3.58 1.35
C TYR A 9 -7.05 3.13 1.54
N VAL A 10 -6.89 1.85 1.82
CA VAL A 10 -5.59 1.19 1.87
C VAL A 10 -5.59 0.03 0.89
N ALA A 11 -4.45 -0.24 0.29
CA ALA A 11 -4.32 -1.32 -0.68
C ALA A 11 -2.99 -2.04 -0.49
N GLY A 12 -2.95 -3.31 -0.82
CA GLY A 12 -1.74 -4.10 -0.75
C GLY A 12 -1.73 -5.22 -1.77
N LEU A 13 -0.53 -5.64 -2.12
CA LEU A 13 -0.33 -6.73 -3.09
C LEU A 13 -0.46 -8.08 -2.37
N THR A 14 -1.22 -9.01 -2.98
CA THR A 14 -1.33 -10.36 -2.42
C THR A 14 0.04 -11.08 -2.51
N LEU A 15 0.37 -11.97 -1.57
CA LEU A 15 -0.39 -12.37 -0.37
C LEU A 15 0.08 -11.63 0.89
N GLY A 16 1.29 -11.07 0.86
CA GLY A 16 1.94 -10.54 2.06
C GLY A 16 1.17 -9.44 2.76
N ALA A 17 0.51 -8.56 1.99
CA ALA A 17 -0.21 -7.42 2.57
C ALA A 17 -1.68 -7.69 2.92
N ASP A 18 -2.24 -8.86 2.57
CA ASP A 18 -3.65 -9.18 2.82
C ASP A 18 -4.07 -9.00 4.29
N PRO A 19 -3.38 -9.62 5.26
CA PRO A 19 -3.76 -9.42 6.67
C PRO A 19 -3.52 -8.00 7.14
N LEU A 20 -2.54 -7.31 6.57
CA LEU A 20 -2.21 -5.95 6.95
C LEU A 20 -3.32 -4.98 6.55
N VAL A 21 -3.80 -5.03 5.30
CA VAL A 21 -4.87 -4.13 4.84
C VAL A 21 -6.18 -4.42 5.57
N SER A 22 -6.49 -5.68 5.79
CA SER A 22 -7.70 -6.09 6.53
C SER A 22 -7.63 -5.63 7.99
N GLY A 23 -6.46 -5.78 8.63
CA GLY A 23 -6.24 -5.34 10.01
C GLY A 23 -6.38 -3.84 10.16
N VAL A 24 -5.84 -3.07 9.24
CA VAL A 24 -5.94 -1.60 9.26
C VAL A 24 -7.41 -1.18 9.11
N SER A 25 -8.16 -1.79 8.21
CA SER A 25 -9.57 -1.49 8.02
C SER A 25 -10.37 -1.77 9.28
N LEU A 26 -10.14 -2.93 9.91
CA LEU A 26 -10.84 -3.32 11.14
C LEU A 26 -10.53 -2.37 12.31
N VAL A 27 -9.25 -2.12 12.57
CA VAL A 27 -8.82 -1.26 13.69
C VAL A 27 -9.33 0.17 13.49
N SER A 28 -9.28 0.68 12.26
CA SER A 28 -9.77 2.03 11.96
C SER A 28 -11.27 2.14 12.18
N ALA A 29 -12.05 1.11 11.81
CA ALA A 29 -13.49 1.08 12.05
C ALA A 29 -13.81 1.08 13.55
N LEU A 30 -13.05 0.34 14.35
CA LEU A 30 -13.20 0.31 15.81
C LEU A 30 -12.89 1.67 16.45
N ASP A 31 -12.01 2.46 15.84
CA ASP A 31 -11.69 3.83 16.27
C ASP A 31 -12.70 4.87 15.75
N GLY A 32 -13.73 4.46 15.03
CA GLY A 32 -14.70 5.36 14.42
C GLY A 32 -14.26 5.99 13.11
N ARG A 33 -13.18 5.54 12.54
CA ARG A 33 -12.65 6.00 11.25
C ARG A 33 -12.82 4.89 10.22
N LEU A 34 -13.55 5.16 9.16
CA LEU A 34 -13.78 4.19 8.11
C LEU A 34 -12.63 4.20 7.10
N VAL A 35 -11.89 3.11 7.06
CA VAL A 35 -10.82 2.89 6.06
C VAL A 35 -11.13 1.59 5.33
N ASN A 36 -11.33 1.68 4.03
CA ASN A 36 -11.66 0.53 3.19
C ASN A 36 -10.39 -0.16 2.69
N ALA A 37 -10.40 -1.47 2.65
CA ALA A 37 -9.27 -2.28 2.21
C ALA A 37 -9.46 -2.73 0.76
N LEU A 38 -8.41 -2.59 -0.02
CA LEU A 38 -8.33 -3.09 -1.39
C LEU A 38 -7.18 -4.08 -1.48
N ILE A 39 -7.36 -5.13 -2.26
CA ILE A 39 -6.32 -6.13 -2.46
C ILE A 39 -5.93 -6.12 -3.93
N ILE A 40 -4.63 -6.04 -4.19
CA ILE A 40 -4.09 -6.03 -5.54
C ILE A 40 -3.49 -7.40 -5.83
N ARG A 41 -3.98 -8.06 -6.87
CA ARG A 41 -3.48 -9.35 -7.32
C ARG A 41 -2.20 -9.17 -8.12
N LYS A 42 -1.31 -10.15 -8.02
CA LYS A 42 -0.09 -10.16 -8.84
C LYS A 42 -0.41 -10.27 -10.33
N GLU A 43 -1.46 -11.03 -10.65
CA GLU A 43 -1.92 -11.25 -12.01
C GLU A 43 -3.39 -10.83 -12.13
N PRO A 44 -3.80 -10.26 -13.27
CA PRO A 44 -5.19 -9.95 -13.48
C PRO A 44 -6.03 -11.24 -13.57
N LYS A 45 -7.22 -11.21 -12.96
CA LYS A 45 -8.16 -12.33 -12.98
C LYS A 45 -8.84 -12.49 -14.35
N GLY A 46 -8.76 -11.47 -15.18
CA GLY A 46 -9.36 -11.43 -16.52
C GLY A 46 -8.62 -10.43 -17.39
N TYR A 47 -9.33 -9.73 -18.27
CA TYR A 47 -8.72 -8.74 -19.15
C TYR A 47 -8.65 -7.38 -18.45
N GLY A 48 -7.51 -6.70 -18.59
CA GLY A 48 -7.28 -5.36 -18.10
C GLY A 48 -6.81 -5.28 -16.65
N THR A 49 -6.22 -4.15 -16.27
CA THR A 49 -5.64 -3.94 -14.95
C THR A 49 -6.69 -3.79 -13.84
N ALA A 50 -7.91 -3.37 -14.17
CA ALA A 50 -8.99 -3.27 -13.20
C ALA A 50 -9.29 -4.60 -12.51
N SER A 51 -9.10 -5.72 -13.22
CA SER A 51 -9.35 -7.05 -12.66
C SER A 51 -8.29 -7.49 -11.65
N GLN A 52 -7.21 -6.74 -11.49
CA GLN A 52 -6.19 -7.01 -10.47
C GLN A 52 -6.56 -6.47 -9.10
N ILE A 53 -7.59 -5.63 -9.00
CA ILE A 53 -7.98 -4.98 -7.74
C ILE A 53 -9.25 -5.63 -7.21
N GLU A 54 -9.18 -6.18 -5.99
CA GLU A 54 -10.33 -6.73 -5.29
C GLU A 54 -10.79 -5.78 -4.19
N GLY A 55 -12.11 -5.66 -4.05
CA GLY A 55 -12.74 -4.78 -3.07
C GLY A 55 -13.67 -3.80 -3.75
N GLN A 56 -14.30 -2.95 -2.95
CA GLN A 56 -15.17 -1.92 -3.47
C GLN A 56 -14.33 -0.75 -3.99
N LEU A 57 -14.30 -0.60 -5.31
CA LEU A 57 -13.47 0.43 -5.95
C LEU A 57 -13.97 1.83 -5.58
N PRO A 58 -13.06 2.72 -5.15
CA PRO A 58 -13.42 4.11 -4.88
C PRO A 58 -13.64 4.90 -6.17
N VAL A 59 -14.17 6.10 -6.00
CA VAL A 59 -14.33 7.05 -7.10
C VAL A 59 -12.95 7.41 -7.64
N LYS A 60 -12.82 7.54 -8.96
CA LYS A 60 -11.59 7.97 -9.63
C LYS A 60 -11.07 9.27 -9.01
N GLY A 61 -9.76 9.35 -8.83
CA GLY A 61 -9.12 10.48 -8.17
C GLY A 61 -8.99 10.33 -6.66
N SER A 62 -9.59 9.30 -6.06
CA SER A 62 -9.44 9.03 -4.63
C SER A 62 -8.00 8.73 -4.27
N LYS A 63 -7.61 9.16 -3.07
CA LYS A 63 -6.27 8.95 -2.56
C LYS A 63 -6.18 7.62 -1.85
N ILE A 64 -5.21 6.81 -2.22
CA ILE A 64 -5.00 5.47 -1.67
C ILE A 64 -3.59 5.37 -1.09
N THR A 65 -3.47 4.81 0.11
CA THR A 65 -2.18 4.49 0.72
C THR A 65 -1.89 3.00 0.50
N VAL A 66 -0.73 2.69 -0.03
CA VAL A 66 -0.29 1.30 -0.23
C VAL A 66 0.40 0.80 1.04
N LEU A 67 0.02 -0.39 1.47
CA LEU A 67 0.60 -1.05 2.63
C LEU A 67 1.47 -2.22 2.18
N GLU A 68 2.59 -2.39 2.87
CA GLU A 68 3.53 -3.47 2.62
C GLU A 68 4.05 -4.01 3.95
N ASP A 69 4.27 -5.32 4.06
CA ASP A 69 4.89 -5.88 5.25
C ASP A 69 6.38 -5.54 5.29
N VAL A 70 7.11 -5.89 4.25
CA VAL A 70 8.56 -5.65 4.16
C VAL A 70 8.89 -5.02 2.81
N VAL A 71 9.63 -3.92 2.84
CA VAL A 71 10.17 -3.29 1.63
C VAL A 71 11.65 -3.66 1.51
N THR A 72 12.02 -4.24 0.39
CA THR A 72 13.42 -4.51 0.02
C THR A 72 13.87 -3.51 -1.03
N THR A 73 13.73 -3.84 -2.31
CA THR A 73 14.06 -2.95 -3.43
C THR A 73 12.91 -2.01 -3.80
N GLY A 74 11.71 -2.28 -3.31
CA GLY A 74 10.52 -1.48 -3.60
C GLY A 74 9.73 -1.94 -4.82
N GLY A 75 10.18 -2.96 -5.53
CA GLY A 75 9.56 -3.40 -6.78
C GLY A 75 8.10 -3.82 -6.63
N SER A 76 7.78 -4.60 -5.60
CA SER A 76 6.40 -5.06 -5.36
C SER A 76 5.45 -3.90 -5.06
N SER A 77 5.89 -2.98 -4.21
CA SER A 77 5.07 -1.81 -3.85
C SER A 77 4.86 -0.89 -5.05
N ILE A 78 5.90 -0.66 -5.85
CA ILE A 78 5.80 0.19 -7.04
C ILE A 78 4.87 -0.45 -8.07
N LYS A 79 4.92 -1.77 -8.22
CA LYS A 79 3.99 -2.50 -9.08
C LYS A 79 2.53 -2.27 -8.65
N ALA A 80 2.26 -2.39 -7.35
CA ALA A 80 0.92 -2.12 -6.80
C ALA A 80 0.49 -0.67 -7.04
N VAL A 81 1.40 0.28 -6.81
CA VAL A 81 1.14 1.71 -7.06
C VAL A 81 0.77 1.95 -8.51
N ASN A 82 1.51 1.35 -9.44
CA ASN A 82 1.26 1.53 -10.87
C ASN A 82 -0.11 0.99 -11.29
N VAL A 83 -0.52 -0.16 -10.75
CA VAL A 83 -1.86 -0.71 -11.01
C VAL A 83 -2.94 0.30 -10.59
N LEU A 84 -2.79 0.89 -9.40
CA LEU A 84 -3.74 1.89 -8.89
C LEU A 84 -3.72 3.18 -9.71
N ARG A 85 -2.55 3.68 -10.05
CA ARG A 85 -2.41 4.90 -10.85
C ARG A 85 -2.99 4.72 -12.25
N ASP A 86 -2.82 3.55 -12.85
CA ASP A 86 -3.39 3.22 -14.17
C ASP A 86 -4.93 3.24 -14.14
N GLN A 87 -5.51 2.98 -12.98
CA GLN A 87 -6.96 3.05 -12.80
C GLN A 87 -7.46 4.45 -12.42
N GLY A 88 -6.58 5.44 -12.38
CA GLY A 88 -6.95 6.82 -12.13
C GLY A 88 -6.97 7.24 -10.67
N TYR A 89 -6.36 6.47 -9.79
CA TYR A 89 -6.27 6.82 -8.38
C TYR A 89 -4.98 7.57 -8.06
N VAL A 90 -5.02 8.34 -6.97
CA VAL A 90 -3.86 9.09 -6.49
C VAL A 90 -3.15 8.26 -5.44
N VAL A 91 -1.88 7.95 -5.67
CA VAL A 91 -1.04 7.23 -4.72
C VAL A 91 0.26 8.00 -4.57
N ASP A 92 0.51 8.53 -3.37
CA ASP A 92 1.72 9.29 -3.06
C ASP A 92 2.48 8.73 -1.85
N ARG A 93 2.00 7.63 -1.28
CA ARG A 93 2.58 7.10 -0.04
C ARG A 93 2.51 5.58 0.02
N VAL A 94 3.60 5.00 0.53
CA VAL A 94 3.67 3.59 0.90
C VAL A 94 4.03 3.52 2.38
N VAL A 95 3.31 2.71 3.13
CA VAL A 95 3.59 2.46 4.54
C VAL A 95 3.97 0.99 4.70
N SER A 96 5.11 0.73 5.32
CA SER A 96 5.56 -0.64 5.59
C SER A 96 5.83 -0.87 7.07
N ILE A 97 5.84 -2.14 7.47
CA ILE A 97 6.26 -2.50 8.82
C ILE A 97 7.79 -2.42 8.90
N VAL A 98 8.49 -2.99 7.93
CA VAL A 98 9.95 -3.01 7.91
C VAL A 98 10.48 -2.51 6.57
N ASP A 99 11.45 -1.61 6.63
CA ASP A 99 12.29 -1.24 5.49
C ASP A 99 13.65 -1.91 5.68
N ARG A 100 14.02 -2.80 4.79
CA ARG A 100 15.30 -3.50 4.83
C ARG A 100 16.46 -2.67 4.31
N GLN A 101 16.18 -1.47 3.85
CA GLN A 101 17.21 -0.51 3.38
C GLN A 101 18.05 -1.05 2.22
N GLU A 102 17.40 -1.73 1.29
CA GLU A 102 18.02 -2.30 0.09
C GLU A 102 17.72 -1.48 -1.18
N GLY A 103 17.58 -0.17 -1.02
CA GLY A 103 17.32 0.75 -2.13
C GLY A 103 15.86 1.10 -2.34
N GLY A 104 14.95 0.52 -1.55
CA GLY A 104 13.51 0.76 -1.71
C GLY A 104 13.12 2.22 -1.54
N LYS A 105 13.68 2.89 -0.55
CA LYS A 105 13.38 4.30 -0.29
C LYS A 105 13.72 5.18 -1.49
N ASP A 106 14.89 4.98 -2.09
CA ASP A 106 15.32 5.74 -3.26
C ASP A 106 14.44 5.45 -4.47
N ALA A 107 14.08 4.18 -4.68
CA ALA A 107 13.17 3.81 -5.76
C ALA A 107 11.79 4.44 -5.58
N MET A 108 11.30 4.54 -4.35
CA MET A 108 10.03 5.21 -4.05
C MET A 108 10.09 6.70 -4.37
N ILE A 109 11.19 7.37 -3.99
CA ILE A 109 11.38 8.79 -4.29
C ILE A 109 11.35 9.03 -5.80
N GLU A 110 12.02 8.18 -6.59
CA GLU A 110 11.99 8.26 -8.05
C GLU A 110 10.59 8.06 -8.62
N ALA A 111 9.75 7.30 -7.93
CA ALA A 111 8.36 7.05 -8.33
C ALA A 111 7.40 8.10 -7.77
N ASN A 112 7.89 9.19 -7.19
CA ASN A 112 7.09 10.24 -6.54
C ASN A 112 6.27 9.69 -5.36
N LEU A 113 6.88 8.82 -4.57
CA LEU A 113 6.28 8.22 -3.39
C LEU A 113 7.05 8.57 -2.14
N GLU A 114 6.33 8.73 -1.04
CA GLU A 114 6.90 8.80 0.30
C GLU A 114 6.84 7.40 0.91
N LEU A 115 7.96 6.92 1.43
CA LEU A 115 8.00 5.66 2.18
C LEU A 115 8.04 5.97 3.67
N ARG A 116 7.07 5.46 4.42
CA ARG A 116 7.05 5.49 5.88
C ARG A 116 7.11 4.07 6.40
N SER A 117 8.01 3.80 7.33
CA SER A 117 8.17 2.46 7.92
C SER A 117 8.17 2.56 9.43
N LEU A 118 7.62 1.52 10.08
CA LEU A 118 7.66 1.42 11.54
C LEU A 118 9.07 1.14 12.03
N PHE A 119 9.79 0.27 11.30
CA PHE A 119 11.15 -0.14 11.64
C PHE A 119 12.01 -0.18 10.39
N THR A 120 13.31 0.05 10.57
CA THR A 120 14.32 -0.25 9.55
C THR A 120 15.10 -1.48 9.99
N ILE A 121 15.88 -2.07 9.07
CA ILE A 121 16.74 -3.20 9.43
C ILE A 121 17.78 -2.78 10.47
N GLU A 122 18.22 -1.53 10.48
CA GLU A 122 19.11 -0.98 11.49
C GLU A 122 18.48 -1.02 12.89
N ASP A 123 17.20 -0.67 12.97
CA ASP A 123 16.45 -0.70 14.25
C ASP A 123 16.38 -2.12 14.81
N LEU A 124 16.19 -3.10 13.93
CA LEU A 124 16.03 -4.49 14.31
C LEU A 124 17.34 -5.19 14.67
N SER A 125 18.48 -4.66 14.21
CA SER A 125 19.79 -5.24 14.48
C SER A 125 20.46 -4.69 15.73
N LYS A 126 19.80 -3.80 16.46
CA LYS A 126 20.31 -3.26 17.74
C LYS A 126 19.94 -4.11 18.92
#